data_2710e6727320db10014a6108f5774ed2
#
_entry.id   2710e6727320db10014a6108f5774ed2
#
_cell.length_a   1.000
_cell.length_b   1.000
_cell.length_c   1.000
_cell.angle_alpha   90.00
_cell.angle_beta   90.00
_cell.angle_gamma   90.00
#
_symmetry.space_group_name_H-M   'P 1'
#
loop_
_entity.id
_entity.type
_entity.pdbx_description
1 polymer ?
#
loop_
_entity_poly.entity_id
_entity_poly.type
_entity_poly.pdbx_seq_one_letter_code
_entity_poly.pdbx_strand_id
1 'polypeptide(L)'
;MEVPISSFSWLDEYKIGNLIIDKQHEHLFELANRIIDPYNDQQTTYLNSMALHDYINTHFKAEESLMEQCNYPDYKSHKEKHKLLTKKFGRLNSGILTDETIKEDVVKFMADWILVHILHDDMHFQSFLNSTKTSLVELM
;
A
#
# COMPACT_ATOMS: atom_id res chain seq x y z
N MET A 1 -27.46 -10.39 1.35
CA MET A 1 -26.30 -11.31 1.31
C MET A 1 -25.13 -10.59 0.62
N GLU A 2 -24.05 -10.40 1.33
CA GLU A 2 -22.89 -9.76 0.74
C GLU A 2 -22.18 -10.71 -0.22
N VAL A 3 -21.81 -10.19 -1.39
CA VAL A 3 -21.00 -10.96 -2.34
C VAL A 3 -19.55 -10.91 -1.84
N PRO A 4 -18.88 -12.06 -1.66
CA PRO A 4 -17.47 -12.04 -1.23
C PRO A 4 -16.62 -11.29 -2.23
N ILE A 5 -15.66 -10.51 -1.73
CA ILE A 5 -14.69 -9.85 -2.60
C ILE A 5 -13.78 -10.94 -3.19
N SER A 6 -13.81 -11.11 -4.51
CA SER A 6 -13.02 -12.12 -5.21
C SER A 6 -11.70 -11.56 -5.75
N SER A 7 -11.60 -10.23 -5.91
CA SER A 7 -10.39 -9.58 -6.37
C SER A 7 -10.45 -8.07 -6.13
N PHE A 8 -9.27 -7.45 -6.13
CA PHE A 8 -9.13 -6.00 -6.10
C PHE A 8 -8.70 -5.54 -7.50
N SER A 9 -9.45 -4.59 -8.07
CA SER A 9 -9.13 -4.05 -9.38
C SER A 9 -8.32 -2.77 -9.24
N TRP A 10 -7.18 -2.70 -9.94
CA TRP A 10 -6.42 -1.46 -10.04
C TRP A 10 -7.16 -0.51 -10.99
N LEU A 11 -7.48 0.69 -10.51
CA LEU A 11 -8.21 1.70 -11.29
C LEU A 11 -7.30 2.90 -11.57
N ASP A 12 -7.51 3.54 -12.71
CA ASP A 12 -6.74 4.74 -13.07
C ASP A 12 -6.88 5.86 -12.03
N GLU A 13 -8.03 5.95 -11.36
CA GLU A 13 -8.25 6.94 -10.31
C GLU A 13 -7.37 6.75 -9.08
N TYR A 14 -6.74 5.57 -8.92
CA TYR A 14 -5.79 5.32 -7.83
C TYR A 14 -4.37 5.82 -8.14
N LYS A 15 -4.10 6.18 -9.38
CA LYS A 15 -2.80 6.72 -9.77
C LYS A 15 -2.61 8.11 -9.17
N ILE A 16 -1.42 8.34 -8.59
CA ILE A 16 -1.07 9.64 -8.04
C ILE A 16 -0.29 10.50 -9.03
N GLY A 17 0.12 9.93 -10.16
CA GLY A 17 0.88 10.63 -11.18
C GLY A 17 2.39 10.41 -11.11
N ASN A 18 2.83 9.46 -10.29
CA ASN A 18 4.23 9.06 -10.20
C ASN A 18 4.36 7.64 -10.71
N LEU A 19 5.05 7.47 -11.84
CA LEU A 19 5.12 6.18 -12.52
C LEU A 19 5.68 5.06 -11.63
N ILE A 20 6.72 5.36 -10.85
CA ILE A 20 7.36 4.36 -10.00
C ILE A 20 6.43 3.96 -8.84
N ILE A 21 5.88 4.95 -8.15
CA ILE A 21 4.96 4.69 -7.04
C ILE A 21 3.69 4.00 -7.53
N ASP A 22 3.14 4.46 -8.66
CA ASP A 22 1.93 3.85 -9.23
C ASP A 22 2.14 2.37 -9.57
N LYS A 23 3.30 2.01 -10.13
CA LYS A 23 3.62 0.61 -10.40
C LYS A 23 3.78 -0.21 -9.13
N GLN A 24 4.36 0.37 -8.08
CA GLN A 24 4.48 -0.30 -6.78
C GLN A 24 3.10 -0.54 -6.16
N HIS A 25 2.20 0.43 -6.24
CA HIS A 25 0.83 0.29 -5.78
C HIS A 25 0.08 -0.80 -6.55
N GLU A 26 0.22 -0.83 -7.87
CA GLU A 26 -0.38 -1.87 -8.70
C GLU A 26 0.12 -3.26 -8.32
N HIS A 27 1.41 -3.39 -8.04
CA HIS A 27 1.97 -4.67 -7.60
C HIS A 27 1.43 -5.11 -6.24
N LEU A 28 1.17 -4.17 -5.33
CA LEU A 28 0.52 -4.49 -4.06
C LEU A 28 -0.88 -5.08 -4.27
N PHE A 29 -1.61 -4.55 -5.24
CA PHE A 29 -2.91 -5.11 -5.63
C PHE A 29 -2.78 -6.55 -6.13
N GLU A 30 -1.78 -6.83 -6.95
CA GLU A 30 -1.52 -8.19 -7.44
C GLU A 30 -1.21 -9.15 -6.30
N LEU A 31 -0.37 -8.74 -5.34
CA LEU A 31 -0.03 -9.57 -4.19
C LEU A 31 -1.25 -9.83 -3.30
N ALA A 32 -2.08 -8.81 -3.07
CA ALA A 32 -3.30 -8.96 -2.30
C ALA A 32 -4.26 -9.93 -2.99
N ASN A 33 -4.40 -9.85 -4.30
CA ASN A 33 -5.25 -10.76 -5.06
C ASN A 33 -4.79 -12.22 -4.96
N ARG A 34 -3.49 -12.47 -4.87
CA ARG A 34 -2.98 -13.82 -4.66
C ARG A 34 -3.38 -14.39 -3.31
N ILE A 35 -3.52 -13.54 -2.30
CA ILE A 35 -3.89 -13.97 -0.96
C ILE A 35 -5.36 -14.37 -0.88
N ILE A 36 -6.25 -13.56 -1.49
CA ILE A 36 -7.71 -13.78 -1.38
C ILE A 36 -8.25 -14.82 -2.34
N ASP A 37 -7.40 -15.46 -3.14
CA ASP A 37 -7.78 -16.53 -4.04
C ASP A 37 -8.42 -17.68 -3.24
N PRO A 38 -9.69 -18.05 -3.54
CA PRO A 38 -10.38 -19.09 -2.77
C PRO A 38 -9.79 -20.49 -2.93
N TYR A 39 -8.97 -20.71 -3.95
CA TYR A 39 -8.33 -22.00 -4.20
C TYR A 39 -7.04 -22.22 -3.43
N ASN A 40 -6.54 -21.19 -2.73
CA ASN A 40 -5.34 -21.33 -1.91
C ASN A 40 -5.57 -22.24 -0.71
N ASP A 41 -4.61 -23.13 -0.41
CA ASP A 41 -4.57 -23.81 0.87
C ASP A 41 -3.97 -22.89 1.95
N GLN A 42 -3.97 -23.34 3.19
CA GLN A 42 -3.48 -22.57 4.34
C GLN A 42 -2.02 -22.16 4.17
N GLN A 43 -1.17 -23.07 3.70
CA GLN A 43 0.26 -22.78 3.51
C GLN A 43 0.47 -21.73 2.41
N THR A 44 -0.20 -21.84 1.29
CA THR A 44 -0.10 -20.89 0.18
C THR A 44 -0.55 -19.51 0.61
N THR A 45 -1.66 -19.40 1.32
CA THR A 45 -2.17 -18.12 1.85
C THR A 45 -1.13 -17.50 2.80
N TYR A 46 -0.56 -18.28 3.70
CA TYR A 46 0.46 -17.80 4.64
C TYR A 46 1.70 -17.29 3.92
N LEU A 47 2.23 -18.04 2.94
CA LEU A 47 3.42 -17.64 2.19
C LEU A 47 3.16 -16.37 1.38
N ASN A 48 1.99 -16.25 0.78
CA ASN A 48 1.61 -15.05 0.05
C ASN A 48 1.45 -13.83 0.97
N SER A 49 0.95 -14.03 2.20
CA SER A 49 0.85 -12.95 3.17
C SER A 49 2.22 -12.45 3.63
N MET A 50 3.20 -13.35 3.76
CA MET A 50 4.57 -12.96 4.05
C MET A 50 5.16 -12.12 2.91
N ALA A 51 4.93 -12.53 1.67
CA ALA A 51 5.42 -11.79 0.49
C ALA A 51 4.82 -10.39 0.43
N LEU A 52 3.52 -10.26 0.70
CA LEU A 52 2.84 -8.96 0.73
C LEU A 52 3.41 -8.07 1.85
N HIS A 53 3.60 -8.62 3.04
CA HIS A 53 4.17 -7.88 4.16
C HIS A 53 5.56 -7.35 3.85
N ASP A 54 6.43 -8.18 3.28
CA ASP A 54 7.78 -7.79 2.91
C ASP A 54 7.76 -6.68 1.85
N TYR A 55 6.88 -6.79 0.87
CA TYR A 55 6.77 -5.78 -0.18
C TYR A 55 6.23 -4.45 0.36
N ILE A 56 5.25 -4.49 1.26
CA ILE A 56 4.74 -3.29 1.93
C ILE A 56 5.86 -2.54 2.63
N ASN A 57 6.69 -3.26 3.39
CA ASN A 57 7.83 -2.64 4.08
C ASN A 57 8.83 -2.01 3.11
N THR A 58 9.14 -2.70 2.02
CA THR A 58 10.04 -2.19 0.99
C THR A 58 9.47 -0.93 0.33
N HIS A 59 8.19 -0.97 -0.02
CA HIS A 59 7.51 0.17 -0.64
C HIS A 59 7.46 1.38 0.28
N PHE A 60 7.09 1.19 1.55
CA PHE A 60 7.02 2.29 2.50
C PHE A 60 8.39 2.93 2.73
N LYS A 61 9.44 2.13 2.83
CA LYS A 61 10.81 2.64 2.98
C LYS A 61 11.27 3.43 1.77
N ALA A 62 10.95 2.96 0.56
CA ALA A 62 11.29 3.67 -0.67
C ALA A 62 10.59 5.04 -0.73
N GLU A 63 9.31 5.08 -0.38
CA GLU A 63 8.54 6.31 -0.35
C GLU A 63 9.05 7.27 0.71
N GLU A 64 9.35 6.78 1.92
CA GLU A 64 9.90 7.58 3.02
C GLU A 64 11.27 8.15 2.66
N SER A 65 12.12 7.37 2.00
CA SER A 65 13.43 7.84 1.52
C SER A 65 13.28 8.99 0.53
N LEU A 66 12.33 8.88 -0.39
CA LEU A 66 12.05 9.95 -1.34
C LEU A 66 11.55 11.21 -0.64
N MET A 67 10.66 11.06 0.34
CA MET A 67 10.14 12.19 1.12
C MET A 67 11.25 12.91 1.88
N GLU A 68 12.17 12.15 2.48
CA GLU A 68 13.31 12.71 3.20
C GLU A 68 14.24 13.48 2.26
N GLN A 69 14.53 12.90 1.09
CA GLN A 69 15.40 13.53 0.09
C GLN A 69 14.85 14.85 -0.43
N CYS A 70 13.54 14.98 -0.56
CA CYS A 70 12.92 16.20 -1.08
C CYS A 70 12.41 17.14 0.02
N ASN A 71 12.70 16.85 1.28
CA ASN A 71 12.31 17.66 2.45
C ASN A 71 10.79 17.86 2.53
N TYR A 72 10.03 16.79 2.33
CA TYR A 72 8.57 16.84 2.41
C TYR A 72 8.13 17.28 3.83
N PRO A 73 7.34 18.36 3.97
CA PRO A 73 6.98 18.89 5.29
C PRO A 73 6.23 17.90 6.18
N ASP A 74 5.40 17.04 5.59
CA ASP A 74 4.58 16.06 6.33
C ASP A 74 5.24 14.69 6.42
N TYR A 75 6.56 14.60 6.18
CA TYR A 75 7.30 13.34 6.19
C TYR A 75 7.10 12.54 7.48
N LYS A 76 7.23 13.18 8.64
CA LYS A 76 7.12 12.49 9.93
C LYS A 76 5.71 11.95 10.16
N SER A 77 4.70 12.74 9.82
CA SER A 77 3.30 12.33 9.92
C SER A 77 3.00 11.15 8.99
N HIS A 78 3.48 11.21 7.76
CA HIS A 78 3.28 10.15 6.76
C HIS A 78 3.96 8.85 7.22
N LYS A 79 5.17 8.95 7.76
CA LYS A 79 5.91 7.81 8.30
C LYS A 79 5.16 7.14 9.47
N GLU A 80 4.53 7.94 10.34
CA GLU A 80 3.70 7.39 11.42
C GLU A 80 2.49 6.62 10.88
N LYS A 81 1.87 7.11 9.82
CA LYS A 81 0.76 6.40 9.16
C LYS A 81 1.22 5.07 8.60
N HIS A 82 2.41 5.01 7.99
CA HIS A 82 3.01 3.76 7.54
C HIS A 82 3.21 2.78 8.68
N LYS A 83 3.70 3.24 9.83
CA LYS A 83 3.88 2.39 11.01
C LYS A 83 2.58 1.80 11.50
N LEU A 84 1.51 2.60 11.54
CA LEU A 84 0.19 2.13 11.96
C LEU A 84 -0.36 1.07 11.00
N LEU A 85 -0.23 1.29 9.69
CA LEU A 85 -0.66 0.33 8.68
C LEU A 85 0.12 -0.98 8.80
N THR A 86 1.44 -0.89 8.94
CA THR A 86 2.31 -2.05 9.08
C THR A 86 1.98 -2.85 10.35
N LYS A 87 1.69 -2.15 11.44
CA LYS A 87 1.33 -2.79 12.70
C LYS A 87 0.02 -3.58 12.58
N LYS A 88 -1.00 -2.98 11.94
CA LYS A 88 -2.27 -3.66 11.70
C LYS A 88 -2.08 -4.91 10.85
N PHE A 89 -1.20 -4.85 9.88
CA PHE A 89 -0.93 -5.95 8.96
C PHE A 89 0.04 -6.99 9.55
N GLY A 90 0.85 -6.60 10.52
CA GLY A 90 1.95 -7.42 11.04
C GLY A 90 1.51 -8.74 11.66
N ARG A 91 0.30 -8.81 12.21
CA ARG A 91 -0.20 -10.05 12.81
C ARG A 91 -0.40 -11.17 11.78
N LEU A 92 -0.48 -10.84 10.50
CA LEU A 92 -0.61 -11.83 9.43
C LEU A 92 0.60 -12.75 9.32
N ASN A 93 1.75 -12.30 9.82
CA ASN A 93 2.99 -13.07 9.81
C ASN A 93 3.18 -13.95 11.05
N SER A 94 2.21 -13.99 11.96
CA SER A 94 2.33 -14.79 13.18
C SER A 94 2.33 -16.29 12.93
N GLY A 95 1.75 -16.74 11.80
CA GLY A 95 1.61 -18.15 11.47
C GLY A 95 0.52 -18.88 12.24
N ILE A 96 -0.19 -18.17 13.12
CA ILE A 96 -1.26 -18.76 13.97
C ILE A 96 -2.66 -18.44 13.46
N LEU A 97 -2.79 -17.56 12.46
CA LEU A 97 -4.08 -17.18 11.92
C LEU A 97 -4.59 -18.23 10.92
N THR A 98 -5.91 -18.41 10.88
CA THR A 98 -6.53 -19.26 9.87
C THR A 98 -6.47 -18.58 8.51
N ASP A 99 -6.59 -19.39 7.45
CA ASP A 99 -6.67 -18.92 6.07
C ASP A 99 -7.76 -17.85 5.91
N GLU A 100 -8.95 -18.11 6.45
CA GLU A 100 -10.07 -17.17 6.37
C GLU A 100 -9.77 -15.85 7.08
N THR A 101 -9.17 -15.90 8.28
CA THR A 101 -8.81 -14.70 9.05
C THR A 101 -7.79 -13.86 8.29
N ILE A 102 -6.78 -14.49 7.68
CA ILE A 102 -5.78 -13.80 6.86
C ILE A 102 -6.47 -13.06 5.72
N LYS A 103 -7.36 -13.73 4.99
CA LYS A 103 -8.09 -13.12 3.87
C LYS A 103 -8.93 -11.93 4.31
N GLU A 104 -9.64 -12.05 5.43
CA GLU A 104 -10.43 -10.95 5.98
C GLU A 104 -9.56 -9.75 6.35
N ASP A 105 -8.41 -9.99 6.99
CA ASP A 105 -7.49 -8.92 7.37
C ASP A 105 -6.89 -8.22 6.15
N VAL A 106 -6.59 -8.97 5.09
CA VAL A 106 -6.10 -8.37 3.83
C VAL A 106 -7.15 -7.47 3.21
N VAL A 107 -8.41 -7.90 3.19
CA VAL A 107 -9.51 -7.07 2.68
C VAL A 107 -9.61 -5.76 3.44
N LYS A 108 -9.56 -5.82 4.78
CA LYS A 108 -9.61 -4.61 5.63
C LYS A 108 -8.41 -3.71 5.40
N PHE A 109 -7.20 -4.30 5.31
CA PHE A 109 -5.99 -3.54 5.04
C PHE A 109 -6.08 -2.80 3.70
N MET A 110 -6.51 -3.50 2.65
CA MET A 110 -6.63 -2.90 1.32
C MET A 110 -7.64 -1.76 1.30
N ALA A 111 -8.76 -1.90 2.00
CA ALA A 111 -9.74 -0.83 2.10
C ALA A 111 -9.15 0.42 2.76
N ASP A 112 -8.47 0.27 3.90
CA ASP A 112 -7.83 1.38 4.62
C ASP A 112 -6.72 2.02 3.78
N TRP A 113 -5.89 1.19 3.14
CA TRP A 113 -4.75 1.67 2.35
C TRP A 113 -5.22 2.44 1.12
N ILE A 114 -6.22 1.92 0.39
CA ILE A 114 -6.74 2.60 -0.81
C ILE A 114 -7.47 3.88 -0.44
N LEU A 115 -8.45 3.80 0.48
CA LEU A 115 -9.37 4.90 0.74
C LEU A 115 -8.72 6.05 1.51
N VAL A 116 -7.78 5.74 2.38
CA VAL A 116 -7.17 6.76 3.25
C VAL A 116 -5.76 7.07 2.78
N HIS A 117 -4.91 6.06 2.66
CA HIS A 117 -3.49 6.30 2.43
C HIS A 117 -3.18 6.74 0.99
N ILE A 118 -3.63 5.98 -0.02
CA ILE A 118 -3.33 6.34 -1.42
C ILE A 118 -4.07 7.61 -1.83
N LEU A 119 -5.39 7.62 -1.68
CA LEU A 119 -6.23 8.70 -2.21
C LEU A 119 -6.08 10.01 -1.45
N HIS A 120 -5.56 9.97 -0.23
CA HIS A 120 -5.36 11.18 0.56
C HIS A 120 -3.87 11.46 0.79
N ASP A 121 -3.17 10.56 1.47
CA ASP A 121 -1.81 10.84 1.93
C ASP A 121 -0.78 10.82 0.80
N ASP A 122 -0.81 9.81 -0.06
CA ASP A 122 0.15 9.71 -1.17
C ASP A 122 -0.14 10.75 -2.25
N MET A 123 -1.42 11.05 -2.48
CA MET A 123 -1.82 12.10 -3.41
C MET A 123 -1.34 13.47 -2.93
N HIS A 124 -1.40 13.71 -1.63
CA HIS A 124 -0.91 14.97 -1.02
C HIS A 124 0.61 15.10 -1.23
N PHE A 125 1.35 14.02 -1.05
CA PHE A 125 2.79 14.00 -1.31
C PHE A 125 3.09 14.29 -2.78
N GLN A 126 2.36 13.69 -3.71
CA GLN A 126 2.58 13.93 -5.14
C GLN A 126 2.27 15.38 -5.52
N SER A 127 1.26 15.99 -4.91
CA SER A 127 0.96 17.42 -5.10
C SER A 127 2.14 18.29 -4.68
N PHE A 128 2.79 17.94 -3.56
CA PHE A 128 4.01 18.62 -3.12
C PHE A 128 5.14 18.48 -4.15
N LEU A 129 5.36 17.27 -4.67
CA LEU A 129 6.39 17.05 -5.68
C LEU A 129 6.13 17.86 -6.96
N ASN A 130 4.88 17.90 -7.40
CA ASN A 130 4.51 18.67 -8.59
C ASN A 130 4.74 20.17 -8.37
N SER A 131 4.42 20.69 -7.21
CA SER A 131 4.65 22.09 -6.84
C SER A 131 6.14 22.41 -6.86
N THR A 132 6.99 21.52 -6.32
CA THR A 132 8.43 21.70 -6.32
C THR A 132 9.02 21.73 -7.72
N LYS A 133 8.58 20.83 -8.59
CA LYS A 133 9.00 20.79 -10.00
C LYS A 133 8.63 22.09 -10.75
N THR A 134 7.42 22.56 -10.53
CA THR A 134 6.94 23.81 -11.13
C THR A 134 7.82 24.99 -10.71
N SER A 135 8.13 25.07 -9.40
CA SER A 135 8.99 26.12 -8.87
C SER A 135 10.39 26.09 -9.48
N LEU A 136 10.95 24.90 -9.67
CA LEU A 136 12.27 24.75 -10.29
C LEU A 136 12.24 25.19 -11.76
N VAL A 137 11.19 24.86 -12.49
CA VAL A 137 11.03 25.27 -13.89
C VAL A 137 10.90 26.79 -14.00
N GLU A 138 10.16 27.42 -13.10
CA GLU A 138 9.99 28.88 -13.08
C GLU A 138 11.29 29.62 -12.80
N LEU A 139 12.20 29.02 -12.04
CA LEU A 139 13.50 29.59 -11.72
C LEU A 139 14.52 29.46 -12.85
N MET A 140 14.27 28.58 -13.79
CA MET A 140 15.12 28.38 -14.96
C MET A 140 14.75 29.35 -16.07
#